data_6754160dac9e90adcc083358cdf2cb31
#
_entry.id   6754160dac9e90adcc083358cdf2cb31
#
_cell.length_a   1.000
_cell.length_b   1.000
_cell.length_c   1.000
_cell.angle_alpha   90.00
_cell.angle_beta   90.00
_cell.angle_gamma   90.00
#
_symmetry.space_group_name_H-M   'P 1'
#
loop_
_entity.id
_entity.type
_entity.pdbx_description
1 polymer ?
#
loop_
_entity_poly.entity_id
_entity_poly.type
_entity_poly.pdbx_seq_one_letter_code
_entity_poly.pdbx_strand_id
1 'polypeptide(L)'
;DLVSPFQWTQLDQHPLSPYWSRVLTRKSVSLFDVRKRIKQENIFNFDNGELSGGMVQANSSYQIYACTNLKTILIDERYTKIPLTEWYHPNVGISDKMPAGITSYFDEKNKFEYVATYWPDSDVSVICNDWKHSICQERLDSDTSTQ
;
A
#
# COMPACT_ATOMS: atom_id res chain seq x y z
N ASP A 1 -11.66 -2.29 19.05
CA ASP A 1 -12.82 -1.43 19.16
C ASP A 1 -12.51 -0.06 19.74
N LEU A 2 -11.46 0.04 20.53
CA LEU A 2 -11.02 1.32 21.10
C LEU A 2 -9.94 2.00 20.26
N VAL A 3 -9.62 1.48 19.10
CA VAL A 3 -8.60 2.06 18.23
C VAL A 3 -9.24 3.20 17.43
N SER A 4 -8.73 4.41 17.63
CA SER A 4 -9.18 5.55 16.84
C SER A 4 -8.90 5.31 15.35
N PRO A 5 -9.87 5.56 14.44
CA PRO A 5 -9.64 5.45 13.01
C PRO A 5 -8.60 6.47 12.51
N PHE A 6 -8.31 7.50 13.28
CA PHE A 6 -7.33 8.52 12.96
C PHE A 6 -5.96 8.28 13.62
N GLN A 7 -5.83 7.18 14.35
CA GLN A 7 -4.55 6.85 14.96
C GLN A 7 -3.52 6.55 13.88
N TRP A 8 -2.38 7.21 13.98
CA TRP A 8 -1.25 6.92 13.10
C TRP A 8 -0.68 5.56 13.44
N THR A 9 -0.46 4.75 12.41
CA THR A 9 0.13 3.42 12.58
C THR A 9 1.52 3.34 11.97
N GLN A 10 1.80 4.17 10.98
CA GLN A 10 3.09 4.17 10.29
C GLN A 10 3.33 5.52 9.63
N LEU A 11 4.59 5.92 9.62
CA LEU A 11 5.06 7.14 8.96
C LEU A 11 6.30 6.77 8.15
N ASP A 12 6.25 6.98 6.84
CA ASP A 12 7.36 6.69 5.95
C ASP A 12 7.74 7.91 5.13
N GLN A 13 9.03 8.09 4.90
CA GLN A 13 9.53 9.14 4.01
C GLN A 13 9.24 8.77 2.57
N HIS A 14 8.82 9.77 1.78
CA HIS A 14 8.60 9.58 0.34
C HIS A 14 9.97 9.42 -0.37
N PRO A 15 10.10 8.48 -1.30
CA PRO A 15 11.38 8.25 -1.97
C PRO A 15 11.83 9.38 -2.88
N LEU A 16 10.93 10.24 -3.33
CA LEU A 16 11.25 11.32 -4.27
C LEU A 16 11.57 12.65 -3.59
N SER A 17 11.22 12.81 -2.31
CA SER A 17 11.44 14.09 -1.63
C SER A 17 11.65 13.89 -0.14
N PRO A 18 12.68 14.53 0.45
CA PRO A 18 12.87 14.48 1.89
C PRO A 18 11.81 15.28 2.67
N TYR A 19 11.03 16.10 1.98
CA TYR A 19 9.99 16.91 2.61
C TYR A 19 8.63 16.22 2.65
N TRP A 20 8.47 15.15 1.94
CA TRP A 20 7.20 14.42 1.85
C TRP A 20 7.25 13.17 2.72
N SER A 21 6.18 12.98 3.48
CA SER A 21 5.99 11.77 4.28
C SER A 21 4.63 11.18 3.98
N ARG A 22 4.58 9.86 3.91
CA ARG A 22 3.32 9.12 3.83
C ARG A 22 2.90 8.77 5.24
N VAL A 23 1.65 9.01 5.54
CA VAL A 23 1.06 8.72 6.84
C VAL A 23 -0.02 7.67 6.67
N LEU A 24 0.14 6.57 7.37
CA LEU A 24 -0.88 5.53 7.44
C LEU A 24 -1.67 5.70 8.72
N THR A 25 -2.98 5.81 8.59
CA THR A 25 -3.90 5.65 9.70
C THR A 25 -4.63 4.33 9.57
N ARG A 26 -5.50 4.00 10.50
CA ARG A 26 -6.31 2.77 10.39
C ARG A 26 -7.26 2.82 9.19
N LYS A 27 -7.60 4.01 8.69
CA LYS A 27 -8.63 4.20 7.65
C LYS A 27 -8.11 4.75 6.33
N SER A 28 -6.91 5.31 6.31
CA SER A 28 -6.45 6.03 5.12
C SER A 28 -4.94 6.07 5.01
N VAL A 29 -4.50 6.36 3.79
CA VAL A 29 -3.12 6.77 3.49
C VAL A 29 -3.15 8.22 3.05
N SER A 30 -2.27 9.02 3.58
CA SER A 30 -2.18 10.44 3.26
C SER A 30 -0.74 10.85 2.97
N LEU A 31 -0.58 11.91 2.20
CA LEU A 31 0.72 12.52 1.93
C LEU A 31 0.81 13.83 2.71
N PHE A 32 1.89 14.02 3.42
CA PHE A 32 2.14 15.18 4.24
C PHE A 32 3.44 15.87 3.79
N ASP A 33 3.37 17.16 3.50
CA ASP A 33 4.55 17.97 3.20
C ASP A 33 4.94 18.74 4.47
N VAL A 34 6.12 18.44 5.02
CA VAL A 34 6.59 19.04 6.28
C VAL A 34 6.79 20.55 6.20
N ARG A 35 6.90 21.10 5.00
CA ARG A 35 7.02 22.55 4.79
C ARG A 35 5.68 23.26 4.86
N LYS A 36 4.60 22.54 4.61
CA LYS A 36 3.23 23.05 4.63
C LYS A 36 2.55 22.58 5.91
N ARG A 37 2.54 23.40 6.93
CA ARG A 37 2.09 23.00 8.27
C ARG A 37 0.64 22.51 8.37
N ILE A 38 -0.19 22.65 7.31
CA ILE A 38 -1.64 22.55 7.47
C ILE A 38 -2.32 21.59 6.48
N LYS A 39 -1.63 21.09 5.43
CA LYS A 39 -2.33 20.26 4.44
C LYS A 39 -1.74 18.88 4.31
N GLN A 40 -2.54 17.94 4.78
CA GLN A 40 -2.39 16.54 4.53
C GLN A 40 -3.26 16.19 3.31
N GLU A 41 -2.67 15.72 2.23
CA GLU A 41 -3.42 15.26 1.07
C GLU A 41 -3.79 13.80 1.24
N ASN A 42 -5.08 13.51 1.18
CA ASN A 42 -5.56 12.15 1.24
C ASN A 42 -5.23 11.42 -0.07
N ILE A 43 -4.49 10.32 0.02
CA ILE A 43 -4.15 9.49 -1.13
C ILE A 43 -5.20 8.43 -1.36
N PHE A 44 -5.62 7.74 -0.31
CA PHE A 44 -6.52 6.61 -0.42
C PHE A 44 -7.28 6.37 0.89
N ASN A 45 -8.57 6.07 0.78
CA ASN A 45 -9.40 5.66 1.91
C ASN A 45 -9.73 4.18 1.77
N PHE A 46 -9.52 3.44 2.85
CA PHE A 46 -9.92 2.04 2.89
C PHE A 46 -11.45 1.93 3.00
N ASP A 47 -11.98 0.82 2.51
CA ASP A 47 -13.41 0.58 2.54
C ASP A 47 -13.93 0.47 3.98
N ASN A 48 -15.24 0.64 4.15
CA ASN A 48 -15.89 0.47 5.44
C ASN A 48 -15.69 -0.96 5.95
N GLY A 49 -15.33 -1.08 7.22
CA GLY A 49 -15.04 -2.37 7.82
C GLY A 49 -13.61 -2.84 7.65
N GLU A 50 -12.81 -2.15 6.86
CA GLU A 50 -11.39 -2.45 6.71
C GLU A 50 -10.54 -1.55 7.61
N LEU A 51 -9.54 -2.17 8.23
CA LEU A 51 -8.54 -1.45 9.03
C LEU A 51 -7.16 -1.82 8.52
N SER A 52 -6.33 -0.82 8.32
CA SER A 52 -4.97 -1.04 7.81
C SER A 52 -4.05 -1.62 8.89
N GLY A 53 -3.15 -2.49 8.47
CA GLY A 53 -2.13 -3.07 9.35
C GLY A 53 -0.71 -2.64 9.01
N GLY A 54 -0.50 -2.02 7.86
CA GLY A 54 0.82 -1.58 7.45
C GLY A 54 0.88 -1.17 6.00
N MET A 55 1.98 -0.53 5.61
CA MET A 55 2.27 -0.20 4.23
C MET A 55 3.75 -0.38 3.94
N VAL A 56 4.11 -0.57 2.67
CA VAL A 56 5.50 -0.67 2.24
C VAL A 56 5.64 -0.06 0.85
N GLN A 57 6.79 0.55 0.60
CA GLN A 57 7.14 1.12 -0.69
C GLN A 57 7.17 0.02 -1.76
N ALA A 58 6.46 0.23 -2.86
CA ALA A 58 6.56 -0.61 -4.04
C ALA A 58 7.79 -0.24 -4.87
N ASN A 59 8.09 -1.02 -5.88
CA ASN A 59 9.24 -0.76 -6.76
C ASN A 59 9.12 0.58 -7.49
N SER A 60 7.92 1.00 -7.84
CA SER A 60 7.68 2.33 -8.39
C SER A 60 7.57 3.37 -7.28
N SER A 61 8.21 4.53 -7.46
CA SER A 61 8.28 5.58 -6.43
C SER A 61 6.92 6.14 -6.01
N TYR A 62 5.93 6.13 -6.92
CA TYR A 62 4.60 6.64 -6.63
C TYR A 62 3.64 5.58 -6.09
N GLN A 63 4.11 4.36 -5.93
CA GLN A 63 3.24 3.24 -5.59
C GLN A 63 3.62 2.65 -4.24
N ILE A 64 2.60 2.21 -3.51
CA ILE A 64 2.75 1.56 -2.22
C ILE A 64 1.83 0.36 -2.14
N TYR A 65 2.27 -0.65 -1.39
CA TYR A 65 1.40 -1.74 -0.95
C TYR A 65 0.91 -1.42 0.45
N ALA A 66 -0.36 -1.62 0.68
CA ALA A 66 -0.96 -1.53 2.01
C ALA A 66 -1.72 -2.82 2.30
N CYS A 67 -1.69 -3.25 3.54
CA CYS A 67 -2.46 -4.41 3.96
C CYS A 67 -3.56 -4.01 4.93
N THR A 68 -4.69 -4.69 4.82
CA THR A 68 -5.81 -4.57 5.75
C THR A 68 -6.12 -5.95 6.34
N ASN A 69 -7.11 -5.99 7.21
CA ASN A 69 -7.61 -7.26 7.72
C ASN A 69 -8.18 -8.19 6.63
N LEU A 70 -8.54 -7.65 5.45
CA LEU A 70 -9.16 -8.43 4.38
C LEU A 70 -8.25 -8.70 3.19
N LYS A 71 -7.39 -7.75 2.83
CA LYS A 71 -6.67 -7.80 1.56
C LYS A 71 -5.36 -7.01 1.59
N THR A 72 -4.50 -7.28 0.64
CA THR A 72 -3.36 -6.43 0.27
C THR A 72 -3.74 -5.67 -0.98
N ILE A 73 -3.45 -4.37 -1.01
CA ILE A 73 -3.75 -3.52 -2.15
C ILE A 73 -2.51 -2.80 -2.63
N LEU A 74 -2.47 -2.55 -3.93
CA LEU A 74 -1.45 -1.71 -4.57
C LEU A 74 -2.10 -0.38 -4.93
N ILE A 75 -1.55 0.69 -4.39
CA ILE A 75 -2.07 2.06 -4.54
C ILE A 75 -1.06 2.87 -5.34
N ASP A 76 -1.54 3.65 -6.30
CA ASP A 76 -0.74 4.66 -6.98
C ASP A 76 -1.22 6.05 -6.54
N GLU A 77 -0.32 6.86 -6.02
CA GLU A 77 -0.62 8.20 -5.52
C GLU A 77 -1.22 9.12 -6.59
N ARG A 78 -0.99 8.82 -7.85
CA ARG A 78 -1.49 9.59 -8.98
C ARG A 78 -2.90 9.22 -9.37
N TYR A 79 -3.41 8.10 -8.87
CA TYR A 79 -4.73 7.55 -9.20
C TYR A 79 -5.44 7.15 -7.90
N THR A 80 -5.98 8.14 -7.21
CA THR A 80 -6.36 8.00 -5.79
C THR A 80 -7.74 7.40 -5.53
N LYS A 81 -8.55 7.19 -6.55
CA LYS A 81 -9.94 6.76 -6.35
C LYS A 81 -10.10 5.26 -6.15
N ILE A 82 -9.29 4.49 -6.86
CA ILE A 82 -9.35 3.02 -6.81
C ILE A 82 -7.94 2.47 -6.71
N PRO A 83 -7.75 1.32 -6.07
CA PRO A 83 -6.45 0.64 -6.08
C PRO A 83 -6.13 0.12 -7.48
N LEU A 84 -4.85 -0.02 -7.79
CA LEU A 84 -4.43 -0.63 -9.05
C LEU A 84 -4.73 -2.12 -9.07
N THR A 85 -4.51 -2.78 -7.96
CA THR A 85 -4.73 -4.22 -7.83
C THR A 85 -5.07 -4.54 -6.37
N GLU A 86 -5.90 -5.57 -6.18
CA GLU A 86 -6.28 -6.06 -4.87
C GLU A 86 -6.06 -7.58 -4.81
N TRP A 87 -5.55 -8.06 -3.68
CA TRP A 87 -5.37 -9.49 -3.41
C TRP A 87 -5.99 -9.80 -2.06
N TYR A 88 -7.10 -10.54 -2.06
CA TYR A 88 -7.74 -10.95 -0.81
C TYR A 88 -6.91 -11.99 -0.10
N HIS A 89 -6.88 -11.92 1.22
CA HIS A 89 -6.19 -12.93 2.02
C HIS A 89 -6.93 -14.27 1.93
N PRO A 90 -6.19 -15.40 1.97
CA PRO A 90 -6.82 -16.73 1.77
C PRO A 90 -7.94 -17.07 2.75
N ASN A 91 -7.90 -16.53 3.96
CA ASN A 91 -8.86 -16.81 5.01
C ASN A 91 -9.85 -15.67 5.25
N VAL A 92 -10.28 -15.02 4.17
CA VAL A 92 -11.27 -13.94 4.25
C VAL A 92 -12.56 -14.45 4.92
N GLY A 93 -13.02 -13.72 5.91
CA GLY A 93 -14.21 -14.06 6.68
C GLY A 93 -13.93 -14.63 8.06
N ILE A 94 -12.71 -15.07 8.33
CA ILE A 94 -12.31 -15.56 9.66
C ILE A 94 -11.58 -14.48 10.45
N SER A 95 -11.20 -13.39 9.79
CA SER A 95 -10.22 -12.51 10.40
C SER A 95 -10.83 -11.25 10.99
N ASP A 96 -11.19 -11.34 12.24
CA ASP A 96 -11.11 -10.19 13.14
C ASP A 96 -9.65 -9.82 13.44
N LYS A 97 -8.71 -10.55 12.86
CA LYS A 97 -7.28 -10.36 13.13
C LYS A 97 -6.69 -9.30 12.24
N MET A 98 -5.97 -8.38 12.86
CA MET A 98 -5.22 -7.35 12.16
C MET A 98 -3.85 -7.86 11.77
N PRO A 99 -3.37 -7.57 10.55
CA PRO A 99 -1.98 -7.84 10.20
C PRO A 99 -1.03 -7.08 11.13
N ALA A 100 0.11 -7.69 11.43
CA ALA A 100 1.17 -7.04 12.20
C ALA A 100 2.04 -6.14 11.31
N GLY A 101 2.13 -6.46 10.02
CA GLY A 101 2.92 -5.67 9.10
C GLY A 101 2.98 -6.28 7.71
N ILE A 102 3.77 -5.62 6.87
CA ILE A 102 3.92 -5.97 5.46
C ILE A 102 5.37 -5.70 5.05
N THR A 103 5.90 -6.53 4.17
CA THR A 103 7.23 -6.34 3.60
C THR A 103 7.22 -6.73 2.12
N SER A 104 8.20 -6.24 1.36
CA SER A 104 8.27 -6.51 -0.07
C SER A 104 9.70 -6.82 -0.49
N TYR A 105 9.81 -7.57 -1.59
CA TYR A 105 11.08 -7.87 -2.24
C TYR A 105 10.89 -7.85 -3.75
N PHE A 106 11.71 -7.07 -4.45
CA PHE A 106 11.66 -6.97 -5.91
C PHE A 106 12.82 -7.79 -6.53
N ASP A 107 12.43 -8.72 -7.39
CA ASP A 107 13.36 -9.50 -8.20
C ASP A 107 13.58 -8.77 -9.52
N GLU A 108 14.72 -8.09 -9.66
CA GLU A 108 15.03 -7.30 -10.85
C GLU A 108 15.18 -8.15 -12.10
N LYS A 109 15.66 -9.35 -11.96
CA LYS A 109 15.91 -10.24 -13.10
C LYS A 109 14.61 -10.68 -13.76
N ASN A 110 13.65 -11.11 -12.97
CA ASN A 110 12.39 -11.65 -13.44
C ASN A 110 11.26 -10.62 -13.44
N LYS A 111 11.48 -9.45 -12.87
CA LYS A 111 10.48 -8.38 -12.72
C LYS A 111 9.27 -8.81 -11.91
N PHE A 112 9.49 -9.64 -10.91
CA PHE A 112 8.47 -10.00 -9.94
C PHE A 112 8.67 -9.22 -8.65
N GLU A 113 7.57 -8.77 -8.08
CA GLU A 113 7.59 -8.18 -6.74
C GLU A 113 6.78 -9.05 -5.79
N TYR A 114 7.46 -9.56 -4.76
CA TYR A 114 6.85 -10.40 -3.75
C TYR A 114 6.48 -9.54 -2.57
N VAL A 115 5.26 -9.67 -2.09
CA VAL A 115 4.76 -8.90 -0.96
C VAL A 115 4.21 -9.86 0.07
N ALA A 116 4.74 -9.79 1.28
CA ALA A 116 4.34 -10.65 2.37
C ALA A 116 3.63 -9.82 3.45
N THR A 117 2.40 -10.20 3.76
CA THR A 117 1.64 -9.68 4.88
C THR A 117 1.71 -10.71 6.00
N TYR A 118 2.02 -10.29 7.21
CA TYR A 118 2.19 -11.20 8.34
C TYR A 118 1.36 -10.77 9.54
N TRP A 119 0.93 -11.76 10.31
CA TRP A 119 0.10 -11.59 11.50
C TRP A 119 0.87 -11.98 12.77
N PRO A 120 0.43 -11.50 13.94
CA PRO A 120 1.14 -11.80 15.20
C PRO A 120 1.22 -13.30 15.54
N ASP A 121 0.29 -14.11 15.03
CA ASP A 121 0.24 -15.55 15.28
C ASP A 121 1.05 -16.38 14.28
N SER A 122 1.97 -15.76 13.57
CA SER A 122 2.86 -16.40 12.59
C SER A 122 2.22 -16.76 11.26
N ASP A 123 0.97 -16.38 11.02
CA ASP A 123 0.38 -16.51 9.68
C ASP A 123 1.03 -15.51 8.72
N VAL A 124 1.24 -15.95 7.48
CA VAL A 124 1.84 -15.14 6.43
C VAL A 124 1.06 -15.36 5.14
N SER A 125 0.76 -14.27 4.45
CA SER A 125 0.17 -14.29 3.11
C SER A 125 1.15 -13.64 2.14
N VAL A 126 1.56 -14.38 1.10
CA VAL A 126 2.49 -13.88 0.10
C VAL A 126 1.78 -13.75 -1.23
N ILE A 127 1.91 -12.59 -1.84
CA ILE A 127 1.45 -12.35 -3.20
C ILE A 127 2.65 -12.05 -4.10
N CYS A 128 2.46 -12.30 -5.39
CA CYS A 128 3.47 -12.00 -6.40
C CYS A 128 2.84 -11.07 -7.43
N ASN A 129 3.42 -9.90 -7.60
CA ASN A 129 3.03 -8.96 -8.63
C ASN A 129 3.99 -9.10 -9.81
N ASP A 130 3.45 -9.49 -10.96
CA ASP A 130 4.23 -9.62 -12.19
C ASP A 130 4.20 -8.30 -12.93
N TRP A 131 5.28 -7.54 -12.84
CA TRP A 131 5.40 -6.23 -13.45
C TRP A 131 5.36 -6.26 -14.98
N LYS A 132 5.66 -7.39 -15.60
CA LYS A 132 5.61 -7.52 -17.07
C LYS A 132 4.19 -7.56 -17.60
N HIS A 133 3.26 -8.05 -16.80
CA HIS A 133 1.87 -8.29 -17.20
C HIS A 133 0.87 -7.54 -16.33
N SER A 134 1.32 -6.66 -15.45
CA SER A 134 0.45 -5.91 -14.57
C SER A 134 -0.09 -4.66 -15.26
N ILE A 135 -1.22 -4.15 -14.75
CA ILE A 135 -1.78 -2.86 -15.18
C ILE A 135 -0.76 -1.74 -15.01
N CYS A 136 0.07 -1.82 -13.99
CA CYS A 136 1.12 -0.83 -13.73
C CYS A 136 2.13 -0.78 -14.87
N GLN A 137 2.56 -1.93 -15.36
CA GLN A 137 3.50 -2.01 -16.48
C GLN A 137 2.87 -1.50 -17.76
N GLU A 138 1.63 -1.87 -18.03
CA GLU A 138 0.90 -1.39 -19.22
C GLU A 138 0.81 0.12 -19.25
N ARG A 139 0.54 0.75 -18.10
CA ARG A 139 0.48 2.21 -18.01
C ARG A 139 1.85 2.85 -18.24
N LEU A 140 2.91 2.28 -17.70
CA LEU A 140 4.27 2.78 -17.92
C LEU A 140 4.66 2.65 -19.39
N ASP A 141 4.34 1.54 -20.01
CA ASP A 141 4.63 1.32 -21.43
C ASP A 141 3.83 2.28 -22.32
N SER A 142 2.57 2.56 -21.98
CA SER A 142 1.77 3.54 -22.68
C SER A 142 2.37 4.93 -22.60
N ASP A 143 2.85 5.33 -21.43
CA ASP A 143 3.47 6.65 -21.24
C ASP A 143 4.78 6.76 -22.02
N THR A 144 5.55 5.69 -22.13
CA THR A 144 6.79 5.70 -22.90
C THR A 144 6.56 5.60 -24.40
N SER A 145 5.48 4.95 -24.84
CA SER A 145 5.17 4.80 -26.26
C SER A 145 4.66 6.08 -26.91
N THR A 146 4.25 7.07 -26.13
CA THR A 146 3.80 8.36 -26.64
C THR A 146 4.95 9.35 -26.88
N GLN A 147 6.16 8.95 -26.60
CA GLN A 147 7.34 9.73 -26.91
C GLN A 147 7.82 9.42 -28.32
#